data_753227228fbf03cb56d4394f0f4ca001
#
_entry.id   753227228fbf03cb56d4394f0f4ca001
#
_cell.length_a   1.000
_cell.length_b   1.000
_cell.length_c   1.000
_cell.angle_alpha   90.00
_cell.angle_beta   90.00
_cell.angle_gamma   90.00
#
_symmetry.space_group_name_H-M   'P 1'
#
loop_
_entity.id
_entity.type
_entity.pdbx_description
1 polymer ?
#
loop_
_entity_poly.entity_id
_entity_poly.type
_entity_poly.pdbx_seq_one_letter_code
_entity_poly.pdbx_strand_id
1 'polypeptide(L)'
;MRACVETTGVILSVDNEIPLAFYGATNGGETALPSHLFGYDSLDPLYEIRLDDIDFYESNPACRQNLEITYGEISDNEAFNALLRKEAKKIVGSSVRLISILETDVNTPKFENCERNMANVDVRILVGTGSGEQEVSFGFSADRLKAEGVFTKNYKMYWGEPTSTGYNIYFCRYGHGLGMSQYGAQARAREGQTYQQVLKFYYGKMKLTDVCELNPERPFAYSLNIKAYGEFNTTNVNLRSGPSASFTSLGKFSTGTHVDVINAVNGWICCIADGKLGYVRGDYIDVNLFPSPIAAQQRVCEAKTTEAAALRTSPSQYAAEIVSLSEGAQIRVWFEIGDWYYVRIGHRSGFVEKSKIIIGDWFIIDLHAIVSSQIGDGIRPRP
;
A
#
# COMPACT_ATOMS: atom_id res chain seq x y z
N MET A 1 10.38 12.63 1.29
CA MET A 1 10.58 13.23 2.63
C MET A 1 9.63 14.41 2.89
N ARG A 2 9.52 15.43 2.01
CA ARG A 2 8.63 16.58 2.20
C ARG A 2 7.14 16.17 2.36
N ALA A 3 6.63 15.29 1.51
CA ALA A 3 5.25 14.81 1.58
C ALA A 3 4.91 14.15 2.93
N CYS A 4 5.80 13.32 3.48
CA CYS A 4 5.58 12.69 4.78
C CYS A 4 5.52 13.70 5.93
N VAL A 5 6.28 14.79 5.83
CA VAL A 5 6.24 15.89 6.83
C VAL A 5 4.94 16.68 6.72
N GLU A 6 4.52 16.99 5.49
CA GLU A 6 3.30 17.77 5.22
C GLU A 6 2.00 17.03 5.58
N THR A 7 2.03 15.69 5.57
CA THR A 7 0.87 14.83 5.90
C THR A 7 0.97 14.18 7.28
N THR A 8 1.97 14.55 8.07
CA THR A 8 2.16 13.98 9.40
C THR A 8 0.94 14.25 10.29
N GLY A 9 0.47 13.20 10.95
CA GLY A 9 -0.69 13.27 11.84
C GLY A 9 -2.04 13.25 11.14
N VAL A 10 -2.09 13.34 9.80
CA VAL A 10 -3.35 13.27 9.05
C VAL A 10 -3.62 11.82 8.66
N ILE A 11 -4.77 11.32 9.06
CA ILE A 11 -5.22 9.95 8.80
C ILE A 11 -6.66 9.93 8.28
N LEU A 12 -7.06 8.81 7.70
CA LEU A 12 -8.46 8.52 7.45
C LEU A 12 -9.10 7.98 8.73
N SER A 13 -10.31 8.41 9.03
CA SER A 13 -11.11 7.93 10.17
C SER A 13 -12.57 7.71 9.80
N VAL A 14 -13.22 6.79 10.51
CA VAL A 14 -14.67 6.55 10.51
C VAL A 14 -15.07 6.31 11.94
N ASP A 15 -16.03 7.08 12.45
CA ASP A 15 -16.54 6.97 13.84
C ASP A 15 -15.42 6.97 14.90
N ASN A 16 -14.41 7.81 14.69
CA ASN A 16 -13.20 7.91 15.52
C ASN A 16 -12.32 6.64 15.54
N GLU A 17 -12.47 5.76 14.58
CA GLU A 17 -11.61 4.60 14.38
C GLU A 17 -10.81 4.73 13.08
N ILE A 18 -9.64 4.05 13.01
CA ILE A 18 -8.83 3.96 11.80
C ILE A 18 -9.40 2.85 10.93
N PRO A 19 -9.95 3.16 9.75
CA PRO A 19 -10.51 2.17 8.85
C PRO A 19 -9.43 1.40 8.10
N LEU A 20 -9.81 0.26 7.52
CA LEU A 20 -8.98 -0.40 6.51
C LEU A 20 -9.03 0.42 5.22
N ALA A 21 -7.94 1.11 4.91
CA ALA A 21 -7.80 1.91 3.69
C ALA A 21 -7.09 1.09 2.60
N PHE A 22 -7.85 0.33 1.82
CA PHE A 22 -7.31 -0.49 0.74
C PHE A 22 -6.76 0.37 -0.41
N TYR A 23 -5.70 -0.08 -1.04
CA TYR A 23 -5.14 0.52 -2.23
C TYR A 23 -4.55 -0.54 -3.16
N GLY A 24 -4.45 -0.25 -4.44
CA GLY A 24 -3.91 -1.16 -5.45
C GLY A 24 -3.17 -0.41 -6.54
N ALA A 25 -2.60 -1.14 -7.52
CA ALA A 25 -1.83 -0.51 -8.59
C ALA A 25 -2.73 0.35 -9.49
N THR A 26 -3.83 -0.24 -10.00
CA THR A 26 -4.84 0.47 -10.82
C THR A 26 -6.22 -0.16 -10.61
N ASN A 27 -7.26 0.67 -10.63
CA ASN A 27 -8.64 0.20 -10.61
C ASN A 27 -9.20 -0.08 -12.01
N GLY A 28 -8.47 0.28 -13.08
CA GLY A 28 -8.86 0.02 -14.45
C GLY A 28 -9.99 0.90 -14.96
N GLY A 29 -10.25 2.04 -14.31
CA GLY A 29 -11.29 3.00 -14.69
C GLY A 29 -12.56 2.94 -13.86
N GLU A 30 -12.65 2.01 -12.92
CA GLU A 30 -13.76 1.91 -11.96
C GLU A 30 -13.30 1.27 -10.66
N THR A 31 -13.65 1.86 -9.52
CA THR A 31 -13.36 1.28 -8.20
C THR A 31 -14.30 0.10 -7.89
N ALA A 32 -13.95 -0.74 -6.92
CA ALA A 32 -14.73 -1.89 -6.49
C ALA A 32 -15.17 -1.76 -5.04
N LEU A 33 -16.15 -2.58 -4.62
CA LEU A 33 -16.53 -2.75 -3.22
C LEU A 33 -15.81 -3.96 -2.58
N PRO A 34 -15.60 -3.96 -1.26
CA PRO A 34 -15.05 -5.10 -0.52
C PRO A 34 -15.80 -6.42 -0.74
N SER A 35 -17.14 -6.39 -0.80
CA SER A 35 -17.98 -7.55 -1.08
C SER A 35 -17.70 -8.18 -2.44
N HIS A 36 -17.39 -7.38 -3.46
CA HIS A 36 -17.10 -7.86 -4.82
C HIS A 36 -15.84 -8.73 -4.91
N LEU A 37 -14.95 -8.65 -3.92
CA LEU A 37 -13.61 -9.24 -4.01
C LEU A 37 -13.32 -10.22 -2.88
N PHE A 38 -13.73 -9.90 -1.68
CA PHE A 38 -13.34 -10.60 -0.46
C PHE A 38 -14.53 -11.10 0.36
N GLY A 39 -15.77 -10.79 -0.05
CA GLY A 39 -16.98 -11.11 0.70
C GLY A 39 -17.12 -10.35 2.02
N TYR A 40 -16.54 -9.15 2.12
CA TYR A 40 -16.60 -8.30 3.32
C TYR A 40 -17.69 -7.23 3.20
N ASP A 41 -18.95 -7.65 3.14
CA ASP A 41 -20.12 -6.78 2.99
C ASP A 41 -20.19 -5.70 4.09
N SER A 42 -19.72 -6.00 5.29
CA SER A 42 -19.69 -5.05 6.41
C SER A 42 -18.80 -3.83 6.19
N LEU A 43 -17.88 -3.91 5.23
CA LEU A 43 -16.98 -2.81 4.86
C LEU A 43 -17.49 -1.97 3.69
N ASP A 44 -18.50 -2.45 2.95
CA ASP A 44 -19.06 -1.75 1.78
C ASP A 44 -19.51 -0.32 2.09
N PRO A 45 -20.14 -0.01 3.25
CA PRO A 45 -20.53 1.35 3.57
C PRO A 45 -19.38 2.36 3.60
N LEU A 46 -18.14 1.90 3.70
CA LEU A 46 -16.95 2.75 3.74
C LEU A 46 -16.41 3.10 2.34
N TYR A 47 -16.91 2.44 1.29
CA TYR A 47 -16.43 2.56 -0.08
C TYR A 47 -17.57 2.93 -1.04
N GLU A 48 -17.18 3.37 -2.21
CA GLU A 48 -18.10 3.67 -3.31
C GLU A 48 -17.53 3.12 -4.60
N ILE A 49 -18.43 2.62 -5.47
CA ILE A 49 -18.09 2.40 -6.87
C ILE A 49 -18.04 3.77 -7.54
N ARG A 50 -16.91 4.10 -8.16
CA ARG A 50 -16.69 5.37 -8.85
C ARG A 50 -16.01 5.11 -10.18
N LEU A 51 -16.47 5.78 -11.22
CA LEU A 51 -15.73 5.88 -12.47
C LEU A 51 -14.46 6.70 -12.26
N ASP A 52 -13.35 6.22 -12.77
CA ASP A 52 -12.03 6.84 -12.63
C ASP A 52 -11.34 6.97 -14.00
N ASP A 53 -11.83 7.89 -14.79
CA ASP A 53 -11.30 8.18 -16.13
C ASP A 53 -9.82 8.55 -16.09
N ILE A 54 -9.41 9.27 -15.05
CA ILE A 54 -8.00 9.65 -14.87
C ILE A 54 -7.12 8.41 -14.67
N ASP A 55 -7.55 7.42 -13.87
CA ASP A 55 -6.82 6.17 -13.75
C ASP A 55 -6.76 5.41 -15.07
N PHE A 56 -7.83 5.46 -15.86
CA PHE A 56 -7.90 4.72 -17.12
C PHE A 56 -7.13 5.40 -18.25
N TYR A 57 -7.40 6.67 -18.52
CA TYR A 57 -6.86 7.36 -19.70
C TYR A 57 -5.49 8.01 -19.45
N GLU A 58 -5.26 8.58 -18.27
CA GLU A 58 -4.08 9.42 -17.96
C GLU A 58 -3.00 8.67 -17.17
N SER A 59 -3.27 7.43 -16.74
CA SER A 59 -2.31 6.63 -16.01
C SER A 59 -1.43 5.76 -16.91
N ASN A 60 -0.87 4.68 -16.37
CA ASN A 60 0.05 3.82 -17.10
C ASN A 60 -0.67 2.91 -18.12
N PRO A 61 -0.49 3.11 -19.45
CA PRO A 61 -1.13 2.29 -20.47
C PRO A 61 -0.74 0.80 -20.40
N ALA A 62 0.38 0.47 -19.74
CA ALA A 62 0.77 -0.92 -19.50
C ALA A 62 -0.18 -1.68 -18.55
N CYS A 63 -1.12 -0.99 -17.90
CA CYS A 63 -2.12 -1.59 -17.03
C CYS A 63 -3.41 -1.99 -17.74
N ARG A 64 -3.44 -1.91 -19.05
CA ARG A 64 -4.56 -2.35 -19.90
C ARG A 64 -4.07 -3.02 -21.19
N GLN A 65 -4.91 -3.87 -21.76
CA GLN A 65 -4.85 -4.35 -23.13
C GLN A 65 -6.16 -3.95 -23.81
N ASN A 66 -6.13 -3.62 -25.07
CA ASN A 66 -7.32 -3.38 -25.88
C ASN A 66 -7.38 -4.33 -27.08
N LEU A 67 -8.59 -4.63 -27.49
CA LEU A 67 -8.94 -5.25 -28.75
C LEU A 67 -9.77 -4.22 -29.52
N GLU A 68 -9.19 -3.71 -30.59
CA GLU A 68 -9.86 -2.79 -31.50
C GLU A 68 -10.60 -3.60 -32.58
N ILE A 69 -11.85 -3.25 -32.80
CA ILE A 69 -12.75 -3.91 -33.74
C ILE A 69 -13.30 -2.86 -34.72
N THR A 70 -13.02 -3.03 -35.99
CA THR A 70 -13.61 -2.23 -37.08
C THR A 70 -14.78 -3.00 -37.64
N TYR A 71 -15.97 -2.38 -37.70
CA TYR A 71 -17.15 -3.02 -38.28
C TYR A 71 -17.04 -3.11 -39.79
N GLY A 72 -17.53 -4.21 -40.34
CA GLY A 72 -17.37 -4.55 -41.75
C GLY A 72 -16.08 -5.31 -42.09
N GLU A 73 -15.17 -5.48 -41.12
CA GLU A 73 -13.89 -6.16 -41.28
C GLU A 73 -13.76 -7.36 -40.31
N ILE A 74 -12.77 -8.21 -40.54
CA ILE A 74 -12.30 -9.19 -39.51
C ILE A 74 -11.29 -8.49 -38.58
N SER A 75 -11.18 -8.96 -37.34
CA SER A 75 -10.21 -8.40 -36.42
C SER A 75 -8.79 -8.80 -36.81
N ASP A 76 -7.80 -7.94 -36.50
CA ASP A 76 -6.39 -8.28 -36.59
C ASP A 76 -5.97 -9.33 -35.52
N ASN A 77 -6.80 -9.56 -34.52
CA ASN A 77 -6.56 -10.56 -33.49
C ASN A 77 -7.09 -11.94 -33.92
N GLU A 78 -6.20 -12.82 -34.38
CA GLU A 78 -6.57 -14.15 -34.84
C GLU A 78 -7.20 -15.05 -33.78
N ALA A 79 -6.79 -14.91 -32.51
CA ALA A 79 -7.42 -15.64 -31.40
C ALA A 79 -8.89 -15.23 -31.21
N PHE A 80 -9.21 -13.96 -31.40
CA PHE A 80 -10.60 -13.46 -31.41
C PHE A 80 -11.38 -14.00 -32.59
N ASN A 81 -10.81 -13.93 -33.79
CA ASN A 81 -11.44 -14.49 -34.99
C ASN A 81 -11.70 -15.99 -34.87
N ALA A 82 -10.78 -16.75 -34.29
CA ALA A 82 -10.93 -18.18 -34.00
C ALA A 82 -12.06 -18.44 -32.99
N LEU A 83 -12.16 -17.62 -31.94
CA LEU A 83 -13.25 -17.69 -30.97
C LEU A 83 -14.59 -17.44 -31.66
N LEU A 84 -14.72 -16.40 -32.52
CA LEU A 84 -15.94 -16.08 -33.24
C LEU A 84 -16.37 -17.23 -34.18
N ARG A 85 -15.42 -17.80 -34.93
CA ARG A 85 -15.70 -18.99 -35.79
C ARG A 85 -16.16 -20.21 -35.00
N LYS A 86 -15.55 -20.43 -33.80
CA LYS A 86 -15.89 -21.53 -32.90
C LYS A 86 -17.33 -21.41 -32.39
N GLU A 87 -17.75 -20.21 -31.99
CA GLU A 87 -19.12 -19.97 -31.53
C GLU A 87 -20.14 -20.02 -32.67
N ALA A 88 -19.86 -19.37 -33.78
CA ALA A 88 -20.74 -19.42 -34.95
C ALA A 88 -20.97 -20.86 -35.44
N LYS A 89 -19.93 -21.70 -35.45
CA LYS A 89 -20.04 -23.11 -35.82
C LYS A 89 -21.05 -23.88 -34.97
N LYS A 90 -21.18 -23.57 -33.68
CA LYS A 90 -22.19 -24.23 -32.82
C LYS A 90 -23.61 -23.91 -33.23
N ILE A 91 -23.84 -22.70 -33.79
CA ILE A 91 -25.17 -22.24 -34.20
C ILE A 91 -25.50 -22.76 -35.59
N VAL A 92 -24.55 -22.63 -36.50
CA VAL A 92 -24.75 -22.97 -37.94
C VAL A 92 -24.68 -24.49 -38.18
N GLY A 93 -24.00 -25.25 -37.30
CA GLY A 93 -23.84 -26.69 -37.40
C GLY A 93 -22.87 -27.18 -38.47
N SER A 94 -22.17 -26.27 -39.15
CA SER A 94 -21.21 -26.56 -40.23
C SER A 94 -19.94 -25.71 -40.07
N SER A 95 -18.93 -25.96 -40.90
CA SER A 95 -17.75 -25.10 -40.94
C SER A 95 -18.12 -23.73 -41.50
N VAL A 96 -17.62 -22.69 -40.84
CA VAL A 96 -17.90 -21.28 -41.23
C VAL A 96 -16.60 -20.55 -41.56
N ARG A 97 -16.65 -19.66 -42.52
CA ARG A 97 -15.62 -18.65 -42.78
C ARG A 97 -16.11 -17.31 -42.26
N LEU A 98 -15.40 -16.73 -41.31
CA LEU A 98 -15.69 -15.36 -40.85
C LEU A 98 -15.44 -14.38 -41.99
N ILE A 99 -16.41 -13.54 -42.28
CA ILE A 99 -16.32 -12.51 -43.32
C ILE A 99 -16.10 -11.14 -42.70
N SER A 100 -16.93 -10.76 -41.73
CA SER A 100 -16.79 -9.50 -41.01
C SER A 100 -17.50 -9.50 -39.68
N ILE A 101 -17.10 -8.57 -38.80
CA ILE A 101 -17.79 -8.26 -37.55
C ILE A 101 -18.74 -7.09 -37.85
N LEU A 102 -20.00 -7.22 -37.49
CA LEU A 102 -21.03 -6.24 -37.74
C LEU A 102 -21.36 -5.39 -36.54
N GLU A 103 -21.28 -6.00 -35.37
CA GLU A 103 -21.60 -5.34 -34.11
C GLU A 103 -20.93 -6.06 -32.94
N THR A 104 -20.54 -5.31 -31.93
CA THR A 104 -19.99 -5.85 -30.71
C THR A 104 -20.43 -4.95 -29.55
N ASP A 105 -20.75 -5.57 -28.42
CA ASP A 105 -21.04 -4.88 -27.17
C ASP A 105 -20.49 -5.68 -25.97
N VAL A 106 -19.97 -4.97 -24.99
CA VAL A 106 -19.52 -5.56 -23.74
C VAL A 106 -20.48 -5.10 -22.64
N ASN A 107 -21.28 -6.04 -22.14
CA ASN A 107 -22.43 -5.74 -21.32
C ASN A 107 -22.57 -6.67 -20.12
N THR A 108 -23.68 -6.52 -19.42
CA THR A 108 -24.02 -7.26 -18.22
C THR A 108 -23.04 -6.97 -17.09
N PRO A 109 -23.34 -6.00 -16.19
CA PRO A 109 -22.52 -5.71 -15.04
C PRO A 109 -22.17 -6.97 -14.26
N LYS A 110 -20.89 -7.15 -13.94
CA LYS A 110 -20.40 -8.30 -13.18
C LYS A 110 -20.89 -8.27 -11.73
N PHE A 111 -21.11 -7.06 -11.22
CA PHE A 111 -21.66 -6.80 -9.90
C PHE A 111 -22.69 -5.67 -10.02
N GLU A 112 -23.58 -5.59 -9.04
CA GLU A 112 -24.57 -4.53 -8.97
C GLU A 112 -23.90 -3.13 -8.99
N ASN A 113 -24.46 -2.19 -9.71
CA ASN A 113 -24.00 -0.82 -9.86
C ASN A 113 -22.62 -0.62 -10.54
N CYS A 114 -22.02 -1.65 -11.16
CA CYS A 114 -20.84 -1.49 -11.99
C CYS A 114 -21.23 -0.96 -13.38
N GLU A 115 -20.46 0.00 -13.88
CA GLU A 115 -20.60 0.57 -15.22
C GLU A 115 -19.52 0.09 -16.20
N ARG A 116 -18.36 -0.31 -15.68
CA ARG A 116 -17.20 -0.76 -16.48
C ARG A 116 -16.77 -2.21 -16.21
N ASN A 117 -17.21 -2.82 -15.13
CA ASN A 117 -16.87 -4.21 -14.86
C ASN A 117 -17.95 -5.14 -15.39
N MET A 118 -17.77 -5.58 -16.64
CA MET A 118 -18.76 -6.34 -17.42
C MET A 118 -18.43 -7.82 -17.48
N ALA A 119 -19.47 -8.64 -17.58
CA ALA A 119 -19.36 -10.09 -17.58
C ALA A 119 -19.48 -10.73 -18.95
N ASN A 120 -20.15 -10.08 -19.91
CA ASN A 120 -20.49 -10.67 -21.20
C ASN A 120 -20.02 -9.82 -22.37
N VAL A 121 -19.85 -10.49 -23.50
CA VAL A 121 -19.60 -9.90 -24.81
C VAL A 121 -20.64 -10.44 -25.77
N ASP A 122 -21.40 -9.57 -26.38
CA ASP A 122 -22.32 -9.90 -27.48
C ASP A 122 -21.72 -9.47 -28.80
N VAL A 123 -21.91 -10.29 -29.84
CA VAL A 123 -21.40 -10.01 -31.16
C VAL A 123 -22.41 -10.40 -32.21
N ARG A 124 -22.42 -9.65 -33.33
CA ARG A 124 -23.09 -10.00 -34.58
C ARG A 124 -22.05 -10.01 -35.70
N ILE A 125 -21.99 -11.11 -36.41
CA ILE A 125 -20.98 -11.35 -37.45
C ILE A 125 -21.63 -11.82 -38.74
N LEU A 126 -20.97 -11.57 -39.87
CA LEU A 126 -21.27 -12.16 -41.13
C LEU A 126 -20.35 -13.36 -41.37
N VAL A 127 -20.90 -14.49 -41.70
CA VAL A 127 -20.16 -15.72 -41.99
C VAL A 127 -20.56 -16.31 -43.35
N GLY A 128 -19.59 -16.89 -44.03
CA GLY A 128 -19.80 -17.71 -45.22
C GLY A 128 -19.93 -19.17 -44.84
N THR A 129 -20.94 -19.84 -45.41
CA THR A 129 -21.23 -21.27 -45.22
C THR A 129 -21.30 -21.97 -46.60
N GLY A 130 -21.50 -23.29 -46.62
CA GLY A 130 -21.73 -24.03 -47.87
C GLY A 130 -23.02 -23.62 -48.61
N SER A 131 -23.96 -22.98 -47.90
CA SER A 131 -25.25 -22.50 -48.47
C SER A 131 -25.28 -21.00 -48.81
N GLY A 132 -24.18 -20.27 -48.56
CA GLY A 132 -24.08 -18.84 -48.79
C GLY A 132 -23.67 -18.04 -47.54
N GLU A 133 -23.86 -16.74 -47.61
CA GLU A 133 -23.56 -15.84 -46.48
C GLU A 133 -24.77 -15.68 -45.57
N GLN A 134 -24.53 -15.58 -44.28
CA GLN A 134 -25.56 -15.30 -43.27
C GLN A 134 -25.02 -14.55 -42.08
N GLU A 135 -25.88 -13.77 -41.44
CA GLU A 135 -25.58 -13.12 -40.16
C GLU A 135 -25.84 -14.08 -38.98
N VAL A 136 -24.97 -14.03 -38.01
CA VAL A 136 -25.06 -14.83 -36.78
C VAL A 136 -24.82 -13.94 -35.60
N SER A 137 -25.73 -13.98 -34.59
CA SER A 137 -25.59 -13.26 -33.35
C SER A 137 -25.44 -14.25 -32.17
N PHE A 138 -24.54 -13.97 -31.25
CA PHE A 138 -24.35 -14.74 -30.04
C PHE A 138 -23.63 -13.93 -28.98
N GLY A 139 -23.79 -14.39 -27.71
CA GLY A 139 -23.05 -13.85 -26.58
C GLY A 139 -22.16 -14.90 -25.94
N PHE A 140 -21.13 -14.45 -25.24
CA PHE A 140 -20.26 -15.31 -24.43
C PHE A 140 -19.69 -14.54 -23.24
N SER A 141 -19.26 -15.28 -22.22
CA SER A 141 -18.60 -14.68 -21.05
C SER A 141 -17.31 -13.97 -21.46
N ALA A 142 -17.11 -12.73 -20.99
CA ALA A 142 -15.91 -11.94 -21.25
C ALA A 142 -14.62 -12.66 -20.81
N ASP A 143 -14.69 -13.53 -19.80
CA ASP A 143 -13.54 -14.32 -19.34
C ASP A 143 -12.99 -15.26 -20.43
N ARG A 144 -13.78 -15.58 -21.43
CA ARG A 144 -13.34 -16.36 -22.60
C ARG A 144 -12.33 -15.65 -23.46
N LEU A 145 -12.35 -14.31 -23.50
CA LEU A 145 -11.32 -13.54 -24.19
C LEU A 145 -9.92 -13.86 -23.64
N LYS A 146 -9.81 -14.01 -22.34
CA LYS A 146 -8.57 -14.44 -21.68
C LYS A 146 -8.29 -15.93 -21.90
N ALA A 147 -9.29 -16.77 -21.73
CA ALA A 147 -9.15 -18.23 -21.81
C ALA A 147 -8.74 -18.71 -23.21
N GLU A 148 -9.23 -18.06 -24.26
CA GLU A 148 -8.92 -18.36 -25.67
C GLU A 148 -7.70 -17.57 -26.22
N GLY A 149 -6.99 -16.82 -25.33
CA GLY A 149 -5.73 -16.14 -25.67
C GLY A 149 -5.86 -14.81 -26.42
N VAL A 150 -7.07 -14.24 -26.51
CA VAL A 150 -7.26 -12.88 -27.06
C VAL A 150 -6.51 -11.85 -26.23
N PHE A 151 -6.60 -11.97 -24.92
CA PHE A 151 -5.80 -11.22 -23.97
C PHE A 151 -4.80 -12.12 -23.24
N THR A 152 -3.58 -11.63 -23.04
CA THR A 152 -2.46 -12.40 -22.51
C THR A 152 -2.02 -11.98 -21.10
N LYS A 153 -2.32 -10.74 -20.70
CA LYS A 153 -1.97 -10.22 -19.38
C LYS A 153 -2.90 -10.76 -18.29
N ASN A 154 -2.54 -10.54 -17.04
CA ASN A 154 -3.31 -11.02 -15.89
C ASN A 154 -4.07 -9.86 -15.23
N TYR A 155 -5.04 -9.31 -15.94
CA TYR A 155 -5.94 -8.27 -15.45
C TYR A 155 -7.24 -8.87 -14.93
N LYS A 156 -8.17 -8.03 -14.44
CA LYS A 156 -9.33 -8.50 -13.67
C LYS A 156 -10.68 -7.98 -14.15
N MET A 157 -10.70 -7.06 -15.12
CA MET A 157 -11.89 -6.34 -15.51
C MET A 157 -11.99 -6.21 -17.02
N TYR A 158 -13.19 -6.41 -17.55
CA TYR A 158 -13.54 -6.18 -18.94
C TYR A 158 -14.57 -5.07 -19.03
N TRP A 159 -14.39 -4.19 -19.99
CA TRP A 159 -15.40 -3.24 -20.42
C TRP A 159 -15.12 -2.81 -21.85
N GLY A 160 -16.03 -2.06 -22.45
CA GLY A 160 -15.85 -1.60 -23.81
C GLY A 160 -16.56 -0.30 -24.08
N GLU A 161 -16.20 0.32 -25.19
CA GLU A 161 -16.81 1.55 -25.67
C GLU A 161 -16.89 1.59 -27.20
N PRO A 162 -17.92 2.21 -27.75
CA PRO A 162 -18.01 2.41 -29.19
C PRO A 162 -16.95 3.40 -29.67
N THR A 163 -16.48 3.18 -30.89
CA THR A 163 -15.64 4.11 -31.63
C THR A 163 -16.40 4.66 -32.86
N SER A 164 -15.81 5.57 -33.61
CA SER A 164 -16.42 6.08 -34.84
C SER A 164 -16.60 5.02 -35.93
N THR A 165 -15.84 3.93 -35.89
CA THR A 165 -15.79 2.88 -36.89
C THR A 165 -16.08 1.48 -36.37
N GLY A 166 -16.32 1.33 -35.07
CA GLY A 166 -16.52 0.01 -34.49
C GLY A 166 -16.56 0.05 -32.95
N TYR A 167 -15.74 -0.76 -32.30
CA TYR A 167 -15.78 -0.95 -30.84
C TYR A 167 -14.41 -1.28 -30.27
N ASN A 168 -14.11 -0.78 -29.10
CA ASN A 168 -12.95 -1.19 -28.32
C ASN A 168 -13.38 -2.07 -27.14
N ILE A 169 -12.72 -3.22 -26.98
CA ILE A 169 -12.83 -4.04 -25.77
C ILE A 169 -11.54 -3.90 -24.96
N TYR A 170 -11.67 -3.54 -23.71
CA TYR A 170 -10.56 -3.40 -22.79
C TYR A 170 -10.50 -4.54 -21.79
N PHE A 171 -9.29 -5.03 -21.54
CA PHE A 171 -8.96 -5.88 -20.42
C PHE A 171 -7.97 -5.15 -19.52
N CYS A 172 -8.37 -4.79 -18.32
CA CYS A 172 -7.67 -3.85 -17.45
C CYS A 172 -7.81 -4.22 -15.98
N ARG A 173 -7.43 -3.32 -15.08
CA ARG A 173 -7.35 -3.49 -13.62
C ARG A 173 -6.23 -4.42 -13.21
N TYR A 174 -5.05 -3.84 -12.94
CA TYR A 174 -3.93 -4.56 -12.33
C TYR A 174 -3.97 -4.39 -10.80
N GLY A 175 -4.45 -5.42 -10.13
CA GLY A 175 -4.74 -5.42 -8.70
C GLY A 175 -6.22 -5.70 -8.42
N HIS A 176 -6.67 -5.38 -7.21
CA HIS A 176 -8.04 -5.66 -6.78
C HIS A 176 -9.04 -4.55 -7.13
N GLY A 177 -8.59 -3.31 -7.36
CA GLY A 177 -9.46 -2.19 -7.74
C GLY A 177 -10.23 -1.56 -6.57
N LEU A 178 -10.02 -2.02 -5.34
CA LEU A 178 -10.67 -1.48 -4.15
C LEU A 178 -9.86 -0.33 -3.57
N GLY A 179 -10.52 0.77 -3.24
CA GLY A 179 -9.92 1.95 -2.66
C GLY A 179 -9.02 2.71 -3.64
N MET A 180 -7.88 3.24 -3.18
CA MET A 180 -7.05 4.13 -3.97
C MET A 180 -6.23 3.41 -5.04
N SER A 181 -6.32 3.87 -6.30
CA SER A 181 -5.38 3.53 -7.35
C SER A 181 -4.07 4.30 -7.17
N GLN A 182 -2.94 3.59 -7.13
CA GLN A 182 -1.62 4.23 -7.07
C GLN A 182 -1.31 5.03 -8.34
N TYR A 183 -1.61 4.45 -9.52
CA TYR A 183 -1.42 5.16 -10.79
C TYR A 183 -2.44 6.28 -10.99
N GLY A 184 -3.70 6.08 -10.60
CA GLY A 184 -4.71 7.13 -10.63
C GLY A 184 -4.39 8.28 -9.68
N ALA A 185 -3.91 7.99 -8.46
CA ALA A 185 -3.44 9.01 -7.53
C ALA A 185 -2.25 9.80 -8.09
N GLN A 186 -1.29 9.11 -8.74
CA GLN A 186 -0.16 9.76 -9.40
C GLN A 186 -0.61 10.67 -10.56
N ALA A 187 -1.55 10.21 -11.39
CA ALA A 187 -2.07 11.00 -12.51
C ALA A 187 -2.81 12.25 -12.00
N ARG A 188 -3.68 12.10 -10.98
CA ARG A 188 -4.36 13.21 -10.33
C ARG A 188 -3.40 14.24 -9.73
N ALA A 189 -2.32 13.76 -9.12
CA ALA A 189 -1.27 14.65 -8.58
C ALA A 189 -0.54 15.42 -9.71
N ARG A 190 -0.34 14.81 -10.88
CA ARG A 190 0.23 15.49 -12.07
C ARG A 190 -0.70 16.57 -12.63
N GLU A 191 -2.02 16.38 -12.51
CA GLU A 191 -3.03 17.40 -12.83
C GLU A 191 -3.15 18.51 -11.76
N GLY A 192 -2.32 18.46 -10.71
CA GLY A 192 -2.28 19.46 -9.66
C GLY A 192 -3.27 19.26 -8.51
N GLN A 193 -3.92 18.10 -8.43
CA GLN A 193 -4.78 17.78 -7.29
C GLN A 193 -3.96 17.61 -6.01
N THR A 194 -4.47 18.15 -4.91
CA THR A 194 -3.87 17.99 -3.58
C THR A 194 -4.12 16.57 -3.05
N TYR A 195 -3.32 16.13 -2.07
CA TYR A 195 -3.52 14.81 -1.45
C TYR A 195 -4.92 14.68 -0.81
N GLN A 196 -5.47 15.75 -0.26
CA GLN A 196 -6.83 15.76 0.30
C GLN A 196 -7.88 15.50 -0.79
N GLN A 197 -7.72 16.11 -1.97
CA GLN A 197 -8.62 15.89 -3.11
C GLN A 197 -8.52 14.45 -3.62
N VAL A 198 -7.31 13.91 -3.73
CA VAL A 198 -7.07 12.52 -4.13
C VAL A 198 -7.70 11.54 -3.12
N LEU A 199 -7.42 11.71 -1.83
CA LEU A 199 -7.99 10.85 -0.79
C LEU A 199 -9.51 10.97 -0.71
N LYS A 200 -10.07 12.18 -0.85
CA LYS A 200 -11.51 12.39 -0.88
C LYS A 200 -12.18 11.70 -2.08
N PHE A 201 -11.49 11.61 -3.21
CA PHE A 201 -12.02 10.88 -4.36
C PHE A 201 -12.15 9.39 -4.06
N TYR A 202 -11.10 8.75 -3.55
CA TYR A 202 -11.10 7.31 -3.31
C TYR A 202 -11.79 6.87 -2.00
N TYR A 203 -11.79 7.73 -0.99
CA TYR A 203 -12.28 7.44 0.36
C TYR A 203 -13.30 8.48 0.83
N GLY A 204 -14.19 8.90 -0.08
CA GLY A 204 -15.17 9.96 0.19
C GLY A 204 -16.11 9.71 1.37
N LYS A 205 -16.28 8.45 1.77
CA LYS A 205 -17.03 8.05 2.96
C LYS A 205 -16.23 8.14 4.26
N MET A 206 -14.91 8.28 4.16
CA MET A 206 -14.00 8.41 5.28
C MET A 206 -13.64 9.88 5.49
N LYS A 207 -13.36 10.26 6.73
CA LYS A 207 -12.99 11.61 7.12
C LYS A 207 -11.47 11.73 7.24
N LEU A 208 -10.90 12.83 6.74
CA LEU A 208 -9.52 13.20 7.08
C LEU A 208 -9.52 13.84 8.47
N THR A 209 -8.80 13.24 9.38
CA THR A 209 -8.78 13.62 10.80
C THR A 209 -7.33 13.77 11.25
N ASP A 210 -7.06 14.76 12.11
CA ASP A 210 -5.80 14.76 12.85
C ASP A 210 -5.81 13.60 13.84
N VAL A 211 -4.78 12.80 13.83
CA VAL A 211 -4.65 11.65 14.74
C VAL A 211 -4.78 12.05 16.23
N CYS A 212 -4.41 13.29 16.56
CA CYS A 212 -4.56 13.83 17.91
C CYS A 212 -6.02 14.12 18.32
N GLU A 213 -6.94 14.19 17.34
CA GLU A 213 -8.38 14.36 17.59
C GLU A 213 -9.11 13.03 17.82
N LEU A 214 -8.47 11.91 17.48
CA LEU A 214 -9.03 10.59 17.77
C LEU A 214 -8.99 10.32 19.26
N ASN A 215 -10.04 9.66 19.78
CA ASN A 215 -10.24 9.44 21.20
C ASN A 215 -8.96 8.95 21.92
N PRO A 216 -8.41 9.73 22.86
CA PRO A 216 -7.18 9.42 23.58
C PRO A 216 -7.27 8.18 24.48
N GLU A 217 -8.47 7.67 24.77
CA GLU A 217 -8.67 6.49 25.62
C GLU A 217 -8.45 5.16 24.90
N ARG A 218 -8.38 5.15 23.55
CA ARG A 218 -8.04 3.94 22.79
C ARG A 218 -6.56 3.96 22.44
N PRO A 219 -5.78 2.99 22.91
CA PRO A 219 -4.36 2.94 22.59
C PRO A 219 -4.18 2.74 21.09
N PHE A 220 -3.54 3.69 20.43
CA PHE A 220 -3.03 3.60 19.06
C PHE A 220 -2.08 2.40 18.84
N ALA A 221 -1.80 1.64 19.88
CA ALA A 221 -0.80 0.59 19.93
C ALA A 221 -0.92 -0.51 18.87
N TYR A 222 -2.07 -0.65 18.23
CA TYR A 222 -2.27 -1.75 17.27
C TYR A 222 -1.98 -1.39 15.82
N SER A 223 -1.87 -0.12 15.46
CA SER A 223 -1.60 0.30 14.08
C SER A 223 -0.31 1.08 13.89
N LEU A 224 0.27 1.62 14.94
CA LEU A 224 1.55 2.32 14.89
C LEU A 224 2.68 1.33 15.22
N ASN A 225 3.64 1.24 14.33
CA ASN A 225 4.83 0.40 14.52
C ASN A 225 5.74 1.06 15.58
N ILE A 226 5.43 0.81 16.87
CA ILE A 226 6.25 1.28 17.99
C ILE A 226 7.63 0.62 17.86
N LYS A 227 8.65 1.42 17.67
CA LYS A 227 10.03 1.00 17.45
C LYS A 227 10.81 0.87 18.77
N ALA A 228 10.46 1.68 19.75
CA ALA A 228 11.14 1.75 21.02
C ALA A 228 10.26 2.41 22.08
N TYR A 229 10.68 2.32 23.32
CA TYR A 229 10.10 3.03 24.45
C TYR A 229 11.13 4.01 25.02
N GLY A 230 10.66 5.07 25.64
CA GLY A 230 11.51 6.06 26.27
C GLY A 230 10.79 6.85 27.34
N GLU A 231 11.49 7.83 27.90
CA GLU A 231 10.94 8.77 28.87
C GLU A 231 11.50 10.17 28.65
N PHE A 232 10.75 11.20 29.00
CA PHE A 232 11.28 12.55 28.98
C PHE A 232 12.33 12.74 30.10
N ASN A 233 13.49 13.28 29.72
CA ASN A 233 14.62 13.46 30.63
C ASN A 233 14.65 14.84 31.31
N THR A 234 13.67 15.71 31.00
CA THR A 234 13.53 17.04 31.55
C THR A 234 12.06 17.45 31.72
N THR A 235 11.80 18.55 32.42
CA THR A 235 10.46 19.09 32.65
C THR A 235 10.05 20.09 31.58
N ASN A 236 8.73 20.40 31.50
CA ASN A 236 8.15 21.35 30.54
C ASN A 236 8.43 21.02 29.06
N VAL A 237 8.59 19.73 28.74
CA VAL A 237 8.78 19.30 27.36
C VAL A 237 7.50 19.54 26.56
N ASN A 238 7.61 20.30 25.48
CA ASN A 238 6.49 20.49 24.56
C ASN A 238 6.43 19.32 23.58
N LEU A 239 5.34 18.57 23.60
CA LEU A 239 4.95 17.71 22.50
C LEU A 239 4.29 18.56 21.42
N ARG A 240 4.74 18.48 20.18
CA ARG A 240 4.27 19.34 19.10
C ARG A 240 3.59 18.56 17.99
N SER A 241 2.72 19.25 17.23
CA SER A 241 2.01 18.65 16.10
C SER A 241 2.92 18.35 14.88
N GLY A 242 4.18 18.77 14.90
CA GLY A 242 5.14 18.51 13.83
C GLY A 242 6.59 18.71 14.27
N PRO A 243 7.56 18.27 13.43
CA PRO A 243 8.98 18.19 13.78
C PRO A 243 9.72 19.54 13.68
N SER A 244 9.21 20.56 14.35
CA SER A 244 9.85 21.89 14.47
C SER A 244 9.28 22.66 15.65
N ALA A 245 10.06 23.60 16.19
CA ALA A 245 9.64 24.49 17.26
C ALA A 245 8.49 25.45 16.84
N SER A 246 8.24 25.64 15.56
CA SER A 246 7.15 26.46 15.02
C SER A 246 5.78 25.78 15.04
N PHE A 247 5.73 24.44 15.19
CA PHE A 247 4.46 23.72 15.27
C PHE A 247 3.77 23.92 16.62
N THR A 248 2.45 23.80 16.60
CA THR A 248 1.60 23.97 17.78
C THR A 248 1.98 22.98 18.89
N SER A 249 2.04 23.43 20.14
CA SER A 249 2.19 22.57 21.29
C SER A 249 0.89 21.86 21.61
N LEU A 250 0.92 20.54 21.65
CA LEU A 250 -0.18 19.64 22.00
C LEU A 250 -0.28 19.43 23.52
N GLY A 251 0.74 19.83 24.25
CA GLY A 251 0.82 19.73 25.69
C GLY A 251 2.25 19.88 26.20
N LYS A 252 2.37 20.05 27.52
CA LYS A 252 3.65 20.06 28.23
C LYS A 252 3.72 18.88 29.17
N PHE A 253 4.85 18.23 29.21
CA PHE A 253 5.08 16.98 29.95
C PHE A 253 6.25 17.13 30.91
N SER A 254 6.26 16.30 31.94
CA SER A 254 7.27 16.30 32.98
C SER A 254 8.32 15.23 32.74
N THR A 255 9.47 15.37 33.42
CA THR A 255 10.50 14.32 33.50
C THR A 255 9.88 12.98 33.92
N GLY A 256 10.32 11.89 33.32
CA GLY A 256 9.85 10.53 33.61
C GLY A 256 8.51 10.18 32.94
N THR A 257 7.88 11.09 32.18
CA THR A 257 6.70 10.72 31.39
C THR A 257 7.12 9.69 30.34
N HIS A 258 6.47 8.53 30.36
CA HIS A 258 6.69 7.45 29.39
C HIS A 258 6.26 7.84 27.99
N VAL A 259 7.01 7.41 26.98
CA VAL A 259 6.70 7.64 25.56
C VAL A 259 6.93 6.40 24.73
N ASP A 260 6.02 6.18 23.77
CA ASP A 260 6.15 5.17 22.73
C ASP A 260 6.77 5.81 21.49
N VAL A 261 7.97 5.40 21.10
CA VAL A 261 8.72 5.96 19.99
C VAL A 261 8.35 5.28 18.69
N ILE A 262 7.96 6.06 17.69
CA ILE A 262 7.49 5.58 16.38
C ILE A 262 8.54 5.82 15.31
N ASN A 263 9.10 7.03 15.24
CA ASN A 263 10.05 7.41 14.20
C ASN A 263 10.94 8.57 14.66
N ALA A 264 11.99 8.86 13.88
CA ALA A 264 12.83 10.03 14.06
C ALA A 264 13.03 10.75 12.71
N VAL A 265 12.93 12.08 12.72
CA VAL A 265 13.07 12.91 11.53
C VAL A 265 13.71 14.26 11.89
N ASN A 266 14.79 14.63 11.21
CA ASN A 266 15.48 15.92 11.39
C ASN A 266 15.79 16.29 12.85
N GLY A 267 16.18 15.29 13.67
CA GLY A 267 16.49 15.49 15.09
C GLY A 267 15.28 15.57 16.02
N TRP A 268 14.06 15.36 15.49
CA TRP A 268 12.82 15.25 16.25
C TRP A 268 12.35 13.79 16.29
N ILE A 269 11.78 13.39 17.41
CA ILE A 269 11.24 12.06 17.64
C ILE A 269 9.72 12.13 17.58
N CYS A 270 9.13 11.35 16.69
CA CYS A 270 7.70 11.10 16.66
C CYS A 270 7.37 10.07 17.73
N CYS A 271 6.52 10.43 18.68
CA CYS A 271 6.19 9.58 19.81
C CYS A 271 4.76 9.80 20.32
N ILE A 272 4.28 8.86 21.12
CA ILE A 272 3.04 9.00 21.88
C ILE A 272 3.41 9.23 23.34
N ALA A 273 2.86 10.29 23.96
CA ALA A 273 2.97 10.61 25.37
C ALA A 273 1.57 10.84 25.93
N ASP A 274 1.18 10.12 26.97
CA ASP A 274 -0.17 10.15 27.57
C ASP A 274 -1.30 10.08 26.52
N GLY A 275 -1.16 9.15 25.56
CA GLY A 275 -2.12 8.92 24.50
C GLY A 275 -2.11 9.96 23.36
N LYS A 276 -1.25 10.99 23.42
CA LYS A 276 -1.12 12.02 22.39
C LYS A 276 0.06 11.72 21.47
N LEU A 277 -0.19 11.59 20.18
CA LEU A 277 0.84 11.51 19.17
C LEU A 277 1.38 12.91 18.85
N GLY A 278 2.70 13.03 18.79
CA GLY A 278 3.35 14.29 18.44
C GLY A 278 4.86 14.15 18.26
N TYR A 279 5.54 15.27 18.26
CA TYR A 279 6.97 15.37 18.06
C TYR A 279 7.63 16.07 19.24
N VAL A 280 8.76 15.51 19.68
CA VAL A 280 9.64 16.10 20.67
C VAL A 280 11.04 16.21 20.09
N ARG A 281 11.78 17.26 20.45
CA ARG A 281 13.18 17.36 20.07
C ARG A 281 13.99 16.26 20.79
N GLY A 282 14.85 15.57 20.05
CA GLY A 282 15.47 14.33 20.48
C GLY A 282 16.41 14.40 21.70
N ASP A 283 16.82 15.61 22.11
CA ASP A 283 17.60 15.82 23.34
C ASP A 283 16.74 15.85 24.64
N TYR A 284 15.41 15.86 24.49
CA TYR A 284 14.47 15.85 25.62
C TYR A 284 13.93 14.47 25.97
N ILE A 285 14.41 13.44 25.28
CA ILE A 285 13.96 12.08 25.48
C ILE A 285 15.14 11.12 25.58
N ASP A 286 15.13 10.26 26.57
CA ASP A 286 15.99 9.10 26.66
C ASP A 286 15.23 7.87 26.15
N VAL A 287 15.75 7.27 25.08
CA VAL A 287 15.12 6.12 24.47
C VAL A 287 15.70 4.85 25.07
N ASN A 288 14.89 4.18 25.88
CA ASN A 288 15.20 2.89 26.47
C ASN A 288 14.52 1.79 25.67
N LEU A 289 15.26 0.75 25.31
CA LEU A 289 14.73 -0.32 24.49
C LEU A 289 14.34 -1.50 25.33
N PHE A 290 13.13 -1.93 25.04
CA PHE A 290 12.75 -3.30 25.35
C PHE A 290 12.42 -4.00 24.05
N PRO A 291 13.07 -5.13 23.73
CA PRO A 291 12.61 -5.97 22.65
C PRO A 291 11.15 -6.32 22.94
N SER A 292 10.30 -6.16 21.95
CA SER A 292 8.90 -6.59 22.07
C SER A 292 8.89 -8.02 22.58
N PRO A 293 8.20 -8.34 23.68
CA PRO A 293 8.14 -9.71 24.21
C PRO A 293 7.46 -10.70 23.26
N ILE A 294 6.99 -10.25 22.10
CA ILE A 294 6.21 -11.04 21.14
C ILE A 294 7.08 -11.62 20.01
N ALA A 295 8.30 -11.15 19.79
CA ALA A 295 9.18 -11.71 18.78
C ALA A 295 10.25 -12.60 19.40
N ALA A 296 9.99 -13.90 19.47
CA ALA A 296 10.99 -14.91 19.81
C ALA A 296 12.20 -14.91 18.84
N GLN A 297 12.04 -14.32 17.69
CA GLN A 297 13.08 -14.20 16.65
C GLN A 297 13.27 -12.73 16.29
N GLN A 298 14.50 -12.24 16.41
CA GLN A 298 14.86 -10.87 16.04
C GLN A 298 15.89 -10.88 14.91
N ARG A 299 15.65 -10.07 13.86
CA ARG A 299 16.64 -9.86 12.82
C ARG A 299 17.70 -8.89 13.32
N VAL A 300 18.95 -9.27 13.17
CA VAL A 300 20.11 -8.43 13.46
C VAL A 300 21.09 -8.51 12.32
N CYS A 301 22.01 -7.54 12.20
CA CYS A 301 23.14 -7.68 11.31
C CYS A 301 24.44 -7.21 11.97
N GLU A 302 25.55 -7.82 11.60
CA GLU A 302 26.86 -7.31 11.95
C GLU A 302 27.16 -6.11 11.05
N ALA A 303 27.78 -5.10 11.62
CA ALA A 303 28.06 -3.85 10.95
C ALA A 303 29.36 -3.24 11.47
N LYS A 304 29.87 -2.26 10.74
CA LYS A 304 31.04 -1.48 11.20
C LYS A 304 30.87 -0.01 10.86
N THR A 305 31.47 0.83 11.65
CA THR A 305 31.56 2.27 11.37
C THR A 305 32.51 2.52 10.20
N THR A 306 32.14 3.43 9.30
CA THR A 306 32.96 3.87 8.17
C THR A 306 33.85 5.07 8.49
N GLU A 307 33.53 5.75 9.58
CA GLU A 307 34.25 6.88 10.16
C GLU A 307 33.99 6.99 11.65
N ALA A 308 34.61 7.94 12.32
CA ALA A 308 34.30 8.20 13.74
C ALA A 308 32.82 8.61 13.90
N ALA A 309 32.14 7.98 14.85
CA ALA A 309 30.73 8.15 15.08
C ALA A 309 30.38 8.25 16.56
N ALA A 310 29.33 8.98 16.91
CA ALA A 310 28.83 9.06 18.27
C ALA A 310 27.70 8.03 18.49
N LEU A 311 27.81 7.22 19.54
CA LEU A 311 26.72 6.44 20.07
C LEU A 311 25.89 7.34 20.98
N ARG A 312 24.60 7.53 20.68
CA ARG A 312 23.73 8.52 21.35
C ARG A 312 22.56 7.86 22.09
N THR A 313 22.03 8.58 23.07
CA THR A 313 20.91 8.12 23.91
C THR A 313 19.57 8.05 23.16
N SER A 314 19.41 8.81 22.08
CA SER A 314 18.21 8.79 21.24
C SER A 314 18.57 9.01 19.76
N PRO A 315 17.68 8.72 18.80
CA PRO A 315 17.95 8.87 17.36
C PRO A 315 17.89 10.35 16.92
N SER A 316 18.79 11.16 17.44
CA SER A 316 18.88 12.60 17.21
C SER A 316 20.31 13.12 17.34
N GLN A 317 20.70 14.02 16.46
CA GLN A 317 21.99 14.73 16.55
C GLN A 317 22.11 15.62 17.82
N TYR A 318 20.99 15.96 18.43
CA TYR A 318 20.93 16.77 19.67
C TYR A 318 21.01 15.92 20.93
N ALA A 319 20.85 14.59 20.81
CA ALA A 319 20.90 13.69 21.94
C ALA A 319 22.29 13.57 22.55
N ALA A 320 22.34 13.28 23.86
CA ALA A 320 23.59 13.08 24.57
C ALA A 320 24.41 11.93 23.99
N GLU A 321 25.71 12.10 23.94
CA GLU A 321 26.65 11.06 23.54
C GLU A 321 26.93 10.12 24.71
N ILE A 322 26.78 8.82 24.46
CA ILE A 322 27.11 7.74 25.39
C ILE A 322 28.62 7.42 25.30
N VAL A 323 29.11 7.33 24.05
CA VAL A 323 30.52 7.05 23.76
C VAL A 323 30.83 7.37 22.30
N SER A 324 32.06 7.82 22.03
CA SER A 324 32.60 7.91 20.67
C SER A 324 33.06 6.54 20.16
N LEU A 325 32.72 6.24 18.92
CA LEU A 325 33.14 5.05 18.21
C LEU A 325 34.23 5.45 17.20
N SER A 326 35.34 4.70 17.15
CA SER A 326 36.36 4.87 16.11
C SER A 326 35.90 4.30 14.77
N GLU A 327 36.51 4.71 13.68
CA GLU A 327 36.37 4.05 12.39
C GLU A 327 36.66 2.55 12.51
N GLY A 328 35.90 1.72 11.80
CA GLY A 328 36.04 0.26 11.82
C GLY A 328 35.48 -0.42 13.09
N ALA A 329 34.87 0.32 14.03
CA ALA A 329 34.29 -0.29 15.21
C ALA A 329 33.20 -1.31 14.85
N GLN A 330 33.37 -2.55 15.34
CA GLN A 330 32.40 -3.63 15.10
C GLN A 330 31.19 -3.44 16.02
N ILE A 331 30.02 -3.40 15.41
CA ILE A 331 28.73 -3.16 16.08
C ILE A 331 27.70 -4.14 15.55
N ARG A 332 26.65 -4.34 16.35
CA ARG A 332 25.48 -5.13 15.93
C ARG A 332 24.28 -4.23 15.83
N VAL A 333 23.68 -4.17 14.61
CA VAL A 333 22.45 -3.43 14.34
C VAL A 333 21.26 -4.30 14.67
N TRP A 334 20.29 -3.74 15.39
CA TRP A 334 19.07 -4.42 15.80
C TRP A 334 17.85 -3.94 15.01
N PHE A 335 17.74 -2.64 14.79
CA PHE A 335 16.66 -2.05 13.98
C PHE A 335 17.02 -0.63 13.58
N GLU A 336 16.11 -0.01 12.80
CA GLU A 336 16.27 1.36 12.30
C GLU A 336 15.10 2.25 12.72
N ILE A 337 15.40 3.52 12.97
CA ILE A 337 14.41 4.59 13.18
C ILE A 337 14.86 5.81 12.38
N GLY A 338 14.12 6.19 11.33
CA GLY A 338 14.50 7.28 10.45
C GLY A 338 15.90 7.08 9.87
N ASP A 339 16.78 8.06 10.04
CA ASP A 339 18.17 8.02 9.55
C ASP A 339 19.16 7.41 10.57
N TRP A 340 18.66 6.66 11.55
CA TRP A 340 19.45 6.09 12.64
C TRP A 340 19.33 4.58 12.69
N TYR A 341 20.42 3.92 13.10
CA TYR A 341 20.42 2.53 13.55
C TYR A 341 20.52 2.46 15.06
N TYR A 342 19.71 1.60 15.68
CA TYR A 342 19.96 1.16 17.04
C TYR A 342 20.98 0.03 17.02
N VAL A 343 22.05 0.22 17.75
CA VAL A 343 23.19 -0.68 17.74
C VAL A 343 23.60 -1.09 19.16
N ARG A 344 24.25 -2.24 19.26
CA ARG A 344 24.96 -2.68 20.47
C ARG A 344 26.43 -2.85 20.18
N ILE A 345 27.25 -2.42 21.16
CA ILE A 345 28.68 -2.62 21.18
C ILE A 345 29.09 -3.02 22.61
N GLY A 346 29.51 -4.26 22.81
CA GLY A 346 29.73 -4.82 24.16
C GLY A 346 28.46 -4.73 25.01
N HIS A 347 28.55 -4.07 26.17
CA HIS A 347 27.43 -3.86 27.08
C HIS A 347 26.65 -2.56 26.85
N ARG A 348 27.09 -1.74 25.89
CA ARG A 348 26.48 -0.45 25.59
C ARG A 348 25.56 -0.58 24.38
N SER A 349 24.48 0.19 24.40
CA SER A 349 23.56 0.29 23.30
C SER A 349 23.12 1.74 23.11
N GLY A 350 22.68 2.08 21.91
CA GLY A 350 22.26 3.42 21.55
C GLY A 350 22.10 3.59 20.06
N PHE A 351 22.08 4.82 19.61
CA PHE A 351 21.81 5.18 18.22
C PHE A 351 23.05 5.74 17.53
N VAL A 352 23.26 5.31 16.27
CA VAL A 352 24.31 5.84 15.38
C VAL A 352 23.67 6.18 14.05
N GLU A 353 24.12 7.26 13.41
CA GLU A 353 23.64 7.68 12.10
C GLU A 353 23.93 6.61 11.04
N LYS A 354 22.94 6.33 10.18
CA LYS A 354 23.06 5.37 9.08
C LYS A 354 24.20 5.71 8.13
N SER A 355 24.42 6.99 7.88
CA SER A 355 25.50 7.49 7.00
C SER A 355 26.91 7.08 7.44
N LYS A 356 27.06 6.74 8.73
CA LYS A 356 28.35 6.41 9.37
C LYS A 356 28.59 4.92 9.52
N ILE A 357 27.70 4.08 9.00
CA ILE A 357 27.72 2.63 9.18
C ILE A 357 27.59 1.92 7.85
N ILE A 358 28.39 0.88 7.67
CA ILE A 358 28.18 -0.12 6.63
C ILE A 358 27.67 -1.41 7.27
N ILE A 359 26.52 -1.90 6.79
CA ILE A 359 25.87 -3.10 7.30
C ILE A 359 26.20 -4.32 6.45
N GLY A 360 26.27 -5.49 7.09
CA GLY A 360 26.33 -6.79 6.43
C GLY A 360 24.94 -7.37 6.20
N ASP A 361 24.90 -8.67 5.96
CA ASP A 361 23.63 -9.38 5.78
C ASP A 361 22.86 -9.50 7.09
N TRP A 362 21.53 -9.44 6.97
CA TRP A 362 20.63 -9.64 8.11
C TRP A 362 20.44 -11.12 8.38
N PHE A 363 20.55 -11.51 9.65
CA PHE A 363 20.28 -12.87 10.11
C PHE A 363 19.33 -12.88 11.31
N ILE A 364 18.71 -14.00 11.56
CA ILE A 364 17.75 -14.17 12.66
C ILE A 364 18.48 -14.74 13.85
N ILE A 365 18.29 -14.12 15.02
CA ILE A 365 18.72 -14.68 16.31
C ILE A 365 17.50 -15.12 17.12
N ASP A 366 17.61 -16.27 17.77
CA ASP A 366 16.60 -16.76 18.71
C ASP A 366 16.96 -16.26 20.12
N LEU A 367 16.17 -15.29 20.60
CA LEU A 367 16.38 -14.70 21.93
C LEU A 367 16.14 -15.70 23.06
N HIS A 368 15.30 -16.73 22.88
CA HIS A 368 15.10 -17.77 23.89
C HIS A 368 16.36 -18.62 24.06
N ALA A 369 17.08 -18.91 22.99
CA ALA A 369 18.34 -19.64 23.06
C ALA A 369 19.43 -18.86 23.80
N ILE A 370 19.47 -17.53 23.62
CA ILE A 370 20.46 -16.66 24.30
C ILE A 370 20.17 -16.55 25.80
N VAL A 371 18.91 -16.37 26.18
CA VAL A 371 18.52 -16.31 27.61
C VAL A 371 18.76 -17.64 28.30
N SER A 372 18.46 -18.77 27.65
CA SER A 372 18.69 -20.10 28.20
C SER A 372 20.18 -20.40 28.39
N SER A 373 21.06 -19.89 27.53
CA SER A 373 22.50 -20.08 27.65
C SER A 373 23.15 -19.21 28.77
N GLN A 374 22.49 -18.13 29.19
CA GLN A 374 22.94 -17.28 30.28
C GLN A 374 22.35 -17.67 31.64
N ILE A 375 21.28 -18.49 31.67
CA ILE A 375 20.66 -19.01 32.89
C ILE A 375 21.20 -20.42 33.27
N GLY A 376 21.95 -21.05 32.39
CA GLY A 376 22.48 -22.38 32.58
C GLY A 376 23.79 -22.40 33.37
N ASP A 377 23.79 -22.03 34.65
CA ASP A 377 24.63 -22.58 35.72
C ASP A 377 24.31 -21.86 37.06
N GLY A 378 23.24 -22.28 37.68
CA GLY A 378 23.04 -21.93 39.07
C GLY A 378 21.64 -21.59 39.53
N ILE A 379 20.70 -22.50 39.46
CA ILE A 379 19.65 -22.70 40.48
C ILE A 379 19.03 -24.10 40.21
N ARG A 380 19.54 -25.11 40.91
CA ARG A 380 18.74 -26.33 41.14
C ARG A 380 17.76 -26.04 42.26
N PRO A 381 16.47 -26.28 42.12
CA PRO A 381 15.58 -26.31 43.29
C PRO A 381 15.98 -27.53 44.14
N ARG A 382 16.20 -27.29 45.42
CA ARG A 382 16.33 -28.38 46.43
C ARG A 382 14.93 -28.94 46.71
N PRO A 383 14.88 -30.21 47.08
CA PRO A 383 13.69 -31.02 47.20
C PRO A 383 12.66 -30.56 48.22
#